data_0eb231cac82268cc472e11d650f7353c
#
_entry.id   0eb231cac82268cc472e11d650f7353c
#
_cell.length_a   1.000
_cell.length_b   1.000
_cell.length_c   1.000
_cell.angle_alpha   90.00
_cell.angle_beta   90.00
_cell.angle_gamma   90.00
#
_symmetry.space_group_name_H-M   'P 1'
#
loop_
_entity.id
_entity.type
_entity.pdbx_description
1 polymer ?
#
loop_
_entity_poly.entity_id
_entity_poly.type
_entity_poly.pdbx_seq_one_letter_code
_entity_poly.pdbx_strand_id
1 'polypeptide(L)'
;MKKWPRRIRGAVGMGLIWAVAWFGAGLVLLLVIFVVGASGADVPFPLGFGLLGFCAGVIFSGILGIAEGRRRFDQMSLPRFGVLGGVGGLLLSGIFVLLAGLGGKMLVVLGPVFALSGAGCAAGSLALAKMAEDGN
;
A
#
# COMPACT_ATOMS: atom_id res chain seq x y z
N MET A 1 1.77 -9.15 -28.53
CA MET A 1 2.74 -8.18 -28.02
C MET A 1 2.15 -6.89 -27.43
N LYS A 2 0.85 -6.60 -27.61
CA LYS A 2 0.19 -5.35 -27.10
C LYS A 2 -0.37 -5.42 -25.66
N LYS A 3 -0.16 -6.51 -24.91
CA LYS A 3 -0.70 -6.66 -23.54
C LYS A 3 0.22 -6.16 -22.42
N TRP A 4 1.49 -6.00 -22.69
CA TRP A 4 2.51 -5.58 -21.73
C TRP A 4 2.36 -4.13 -21.27
N PRO A 5 2.14 -3.15 -22.17
CA PRO A 5 2.00 -1.76 -21.76
C PRO A 5 0.76 -1.49 -20.90
N ARG A 6 -0.32 -2.26 -21.08
CA ARG A 6 -1.52 -2.15 -20.23
C ARG A 6 -1.28 -2.61 -18.79
N ARG A 7 -0.50 -3.70 -18.60
CA ARG A 7 -0.17 -4.21 -17.26
C ARG A 7 0.75 -3.27 -16.52
N ILE A 8 1.76 -2.72 -17.19
CA ILE A 8 2.68 -1.73 -16.60
C ILE A 8 1.92 -0.47 -16.21
N ARG A 9 1.03 0.03 -17.07
CA ARG A 9 0.21 1.21 -16.78
C ARG A 9 -0.71 0.99 -15.58
N GLY A 10 -1.29 -0.20 -15.43
CA GLY A 10 -2.09 -0.57 -14.25
C GLY A 10 -1.26 -0.64 -12.98
N ALA A 11 -0.08 -1.27 -13.04
CA ALA A 11 0.83 -1.37 -11.90
C ALA A 11 1.34 0.02 -11.44
N VAL A 12 1.70 0.88 -12.38
CA VAL A 12 2.13 2.27 -12.08
C VAL A 12 0.96 3.08 -11.49
N GLY A 13 -0.25 2.95 -12.05
CA GLY A 13 -1.44 3.60 -11.51
C GLY A 13 -1.74 3.19 -10.07
N MET A 14 -1.67 1.88 -9.78
CA MET A 14 -1.84 1.35 -8.43
C MET A 14 -0.73 1.86 -7.50
N GLY A 15 0.52 1.85 -7.97
CA GLY A 15 1.65 2.40 -7.22
C GLY A 15 1.46 3.87 -6.87
N LEU A 16 0.96 4.69 -7.78
CA LEU A 16 0.70 6.11 -7.54
C LEU A 16 -0.42 6.33 -6.51
N ILE A 17 -1.52 5.58 -6.57
CA ILE A 17 -2.61 5.67 -5.60
C ILE A 17 -2.09 5.34 -4.19
N TRP A 18 -1.31 4.26 -4.08
CA TRP A 18 -0.72 3.87 -2.81
C TRP A 18 0.34 4.86 -2.33
N ALA A 19 1.14 5.43 -3.23
CA ALA A 19 2.10 6.48 -2.91
C ALA A 19 1.42 7.70 -2.29
N VAL A 20 0.31 8.16 -2.85
CA VAL A 20 -0.47 9.29 -2.34
C VAL A 20 -1.05 8.98 -0.96
N ALA A 21 -1.64 7.79 -0.78
CA ALA A 21 -2.20 7.38 0.51
C ALA A 21 -1.13 7.29 1.61
N TRP A 22 0.02 6.69 1.31
CA TRP A 22 1.12 6.57 2.26
C TRP A 22 1.84 7.90 2.50
N PHE A 23 1.96 8.75 1.48
CA PHE A 23 2.46 10.12 1.64
C PHE A 23 1.58 10.91 2.61
N GLY A 24 0.25 10.80 2.47
CA GLY A 24 -0.70 11.39 3.42
C GLY A 24 -0.52 10.85 4.84
N ALA A 25 -0.33 9.54 5.00
CA ALA A 25 -0.02 8.95 6.30
C ALA A 25 1.29 9.49 6.89
N GLY A 26 2.31 9.68 6.07
CA GLY A 26 3.58 10.29 6.46
C GLY A 26 3.42 11.75 6.90
N LEU A 27 2.56 12.52 6.24
CA LEU A 27 2.23 13.89 6.65
C LEU A 27 1.53 13.92 8.01
N VAL A 28 0.56 13.04 8.22
CA VAL A 28 -0.13 12.92 9.52
C VAL A 28 0.85 12.57 10.63
N LEU A 29 1.76 11.62 10.37
CA LEU A 29 2.79 11.25 11.34
C LEU A 29 3.71 12.43 11.66
N LEU A 30 4.15 13.17 10.65
CA LEU A 30 4.97 14.37 10.83
C LEU A 30 4.25 15.42 11.67
N LEU A 31 2.97 15.65 11.42
CA LEU A 31 2.13 16.56 12.20
C LEU A 31 2.04 16.12 13.66
N VAL A 32 1.83 14.83 13.91
CA VAL A 32 1.77 14.27 15.27
C VAL A 32 3.11 14.48 16.00
N ILE A 33 4.23 14.17 15.34
CA ILE A 33 5.58 14.38 15.90
C ILE A 33 5.80 15.86 16.27
N PHE A 34 5.37 16.76 15.39
CA PHE A 34 5.49 18.20 15.61
C PHE A 34 4.63 18.66 16.81
N VAL A 35 3.38 18.19 16.91
CA VAL A 35 2.46 18.57 18.01
C VAL A 35 2.93 18.00 19.36
N VAL A 36 3.47 16.79 19.37
CA VAL A 36 3.97 16.13 20.60
C VAL A 36 5.35 16.67 21.01
N GLY A 37 6.02 17.42 20.13
CA GLY A 37 7.36 17.97 20.41
C GLY A 37 8.45 16.91 20.44
N ALA A 38 8.23 15.76 19.78
CA ALA A 38 9.23 14.71 19.70
C ALA A 38 10.37 15.09 18.74
N SER A 39 11.60 14.73 19.10
CA SER A 39 12.75 14.89 18.21
C SER A 39 12.63 13.93 17.02
N GLY A 40 12.85 14.42 15.81
CA GLY A 40 12.78 13.59 14.60
C GLY A 40 12.11 14.27 13.39
N ALA A 41 11.79 15.57 13.53
CA ALA A 41 11.19 16.34 12.43
C ALA A 41 12.13 16.52 11.21
N ASP A 42 13.42 16.24 11.37
CA ASP A 42 14.42 16.35 10.30
C ASP A 42 14.40 15.20 9.30
N VAL A 43 13.62 14.16 9.58
CA VAL A 43 13.49 13.00 8.66
C VAL A 43 12.38 13.28 7.66
N PRO A 44 12.62 13.11 6.34
CA PRO A 44 11.60 13.32 5.31
C PRO A 44 10.56 12.18 5.27
N PHE A 45 9.85 11.98 6.40
CA PHE A 45 8.85 10.92 6.56
C PHE A 45 7.84 10.84 5.41
N PRO A 46 7.24 11.96 4.91
CA PRO A 46 6.26 11.87 3.85
C PRO A 46 6.83 11.30 2.56
N LEU A 47 8.05 11.68 2.19
CA LEU A 47 8.71 11.17 0.98
C LEU A 47 9.07 9.70 1.11
N GLY A 48 9.61 9.28 2.27
CA GLY A 48 9.92 7.88 2.54
C GLY A 48 8.67 7.01 2.52
N PHE A 49 7.59 7.45 3.16
CA PHE A 49 6.30 6.76 3.14
C PHE A 49 5.69 6.72 1.74
N GLY A 50 5.75 7.81 0.98
CA GLY A 50 5.29 7.85 -0.40
C GLY A 50 6.02 6.85 -1.30
N LEU A 51 7.34 6.77 -1.17
CA LEU A 51 8.15 5.79 -1.91
C LEU A 51 7.83 4.35 -1.51
N LEU A 52 7.72 4.08 -0.20
CA LEU A 52 7.29 2.76 0.30
C LEU A 52 5.91 2.39 -0.21
N GLY A 53 4.96 3.32 -0.19
CA GLY A 53 3.62 3.12 -0.72
C GLY A 53 3.63 2.82 -2.21
N PHE A 54 4.45 3.52 -3.00
CA PHE A 54 4.61 3.25 -4.42
C PHE A 54 5.13 1.82 -4.67
N CYS A 55 6.21 1.44 -4.00
CA CYS A 55 6.76 0.08 -4.11
C CYS A 55 5.74 -0.98 -3.68
N ALA A 56 5.05 -0.75 -2.57
CA ALA A 56 4.01 -1.65 -2.08
C ALA A 56 2.87 -1.81 -3.09
N GLY A 57 2.40 -0.72 -3.69
CA GLY A 57 1.35 -0.74 -4.71
C GLY A 57 1.76 -1.47 -5.98
N VAL A 58 3.00 -1.30 -6.44
CA VAL A 58 3.56 -2.04 -7.59
C VAL A 58 3.66 -3.53 -7.29
N ILE A 59 4.21 -3.90 -6.12
CA ILE A 59 4.31 -5.31 -5.69
C ILE A 59 2.93 -5.92 -5.56
N PHE A 60 1.99 -5.23 -4.93
CA PHE A 60 0.62 -5.68 -4.78
C PHE A 60 -0.06 -5.91 -6.14
N SER A 61 0.13 -4.99 -7.09
CA SER A 61 -0.37 -5.15 -8.46
C SER A 61 0.24 -6.37 -9.16
N GLY A 62 1.52 -6.65 -8.91
CA GLY A 62 2.20 -7.85 -9.40
C GLY A 62 1.59 -9.13 -8.83
N ILE A 63 1.42 -9.20 -7.50
CA ILE A 63 0.79 -10.33 -6.80
C ILE A 63 -0.63 -10.55 -7.32
N LEU A 64 -1.38 -9.47 -7.47
CA LEU A 64 -2.74 -9.52 -8.01
C LEU A 64 -2.77 -10.06 -9.45
N GLY A 65 -1.83 -9.61 -10.27
CA GLY A 65 -1.69 -10.09 -11.65
C GLY A 65 -1.37 -11.58 -11.75
N ILE A 66 -0.68 -12.14 -10.75
CA ILE A 66 -0.37 -13.57 -10.67
C ILE A 66 -1.55 -14.36 -10.07
N ALA A 67 -2.12 -13.87 -8.96
CA ALA A 67 -3.18 -14.57 -8.22
C ALA A 67 -4.52 -14.58 -8.97
N GLU A 68 -4.85 -13.49 -9.66
CA GLU A 68 -6.17 -13.25 -10.26
C GLU A 68 -6.10 -12.99 -11.78
N GLY A 69 -5.01 -13.31 -12.43
CA GLY A 69 -4.55 -12.89 -13.77
C GLY A 69 -5.55 -12.95 -14.94
N ARG A 70 -6.78 -13.45 -14.76
CA ARG A 70 -7.85 -13.47 -15.76
C ARG A 70 -9.21 -12.99 -15.26
N ARG A 71 -9.37 -12.71 -13.97
CA ARG A 71 -10.65 -12.26 -13.42
C ARG A 71 -10.79 -10.74 -13.55
N ARG A 72 -12.00 -10.29 -13.84
CA ARG A 72 -12.34 -8.87 -13.86
C ARG A 72 -12.53 -8.36 -12.43
N PHE A 73 -12.31 -7.07 -12.20
CA PHE A 73 -12.48 -6.42 -10.89
C PHE A 73 -13.90 -6.55 -10.33
N ASP A 74 -14.90 -6.64 -11.21
CA ASP A 74 -16.31 -6.85 -10.85
C ASP A 74 -16.58 -8.19 -10.15
N GLN A 75 -15.75 -9.20 -10.42
CA GLN A 75 -15.85 -10.55 -9.83
C GLN A 75 -15.08 -10.71 -8.53
N MET A 76 -14.33 -9.68 -8.10
CA MET A 76 -13.53 -9.73 -6.88
C MET A 76 -14.35 -9.28 -5.67
N SER A 77 -14.31 -10.07 -4.59
CA SER A 77 -14.92 -9.67 -3.33
C SER A 77 -14.00 -8.71 -2.57
N LEU A 78 -14.58 -7.64 -2.01
CA LEU A 78 -13.89 -6.68 -1.18
C LEU A 78 -13.08 -7.32 -0.03
N PRO A 79 -13.63 -8.30 0.72
CA PRO A 79 -12.89 -8.95 1.81
C PRO A 79 -11.64 -9.68 1.32
N ARG A 80 -11.72 -10.36 0.19
CA ARG A 80 -10.59 -11.10 -0.37
C ARG A 80 -9.46 -10.16 -0.81
N PHE A 81 -9.84 -9.05 -1.39
CA PHE A 81 -8.90 -8.03 -1.82
C PHE A 81 -8.23 -7.36 -0.61
N GLY A 82 -9.00 -7.07 0.44
CA GLY A 82 -8.49 -6.57 1.70
C GLY A 82 -7.53 -7.53 2.40
N VAL A 83 -7.83 -8.84 2.41
CA VAL A 83 -6.94 -9.87 2.96
C VAL A 83 -5.62 -9.92 2.20
N LEU A 84 -5.65 -9.89 0.87
CA LEU A 84 -4.44 -9.85 0.05
C LEU A 84 -3.59 -8.59 0.34
N GLY A 85 -4.25 -7.44 0.49
CA GLY A 85 -3.59 -6.19 0.89
C GLY A 85 -2.99 -6.27 2.28
N GLY A 86 -3.68 -6.90 3.23
CA GLY A 86 -3.20 -7.13 4.59
C GLY A 86 -1.97 -8.03 4.63
N VAL A 87 -1.98 -9.14 3.88
CA VAL A 87 -0.81 -10.02 3.73
C VAL A 87 0.37 -9.28 3.09
N GLY A 88 0.12 -8.49 2.04
CA GLY A 88 1.13 -7.65 1.42
C GLY A 88 1.74 -6.64 2.41
N GLY A 89 0.89 -6.03 3.24
CA GLY A 89 1.33 -5.12 4.31
C GLY A 89 2.21 -5.82 5.35
N LEU A 90 1.83 -7.02 5.79
CA LEU A 90 2.64 -7.82 6.72
C LEU A 90 4.02 -8.16 6.12
N LEU A 91 4.06 -8.59 4.86
CA LEU A 91 5.32 -8.88 4.18
C LEU A 91 6.19 -7.62 4.08
N LEU A 92 5.58 -6.47 3.76
CA LEU A 92 6.29 -5.21 3.69
C LEU A 92 6.84 -4.78 5.05
N SER A 93 6.10 -5.00 6.15
CA SER A 93 6.57 -4.72 7.50
C SER A 93 7.77 -5.58 7.87
N GLY A 94 7.76 -6.86 7.49
CA GLY A 94 8.91 -7.76 7.68
C GLY A 94 10.15 -7.28 6.94
N ILE A 95 10.01 -6.92 5.68
CA ILE A 95 11.10 -6.37 4.86
C ILE A 95 11.61 -5.06 5.48
N PHE A 96 10.71 -4.17 5.89
CA PHE A 96 11.07 -2.89 6.51
C PHE A 96 11.87 -3.09 7.81
N VAL A 97 11.41 -3.98 8.70
CA VAL A 97 12.09 -4.29 9.97
C VAL A 97 13.49 -4.86 9.71
N LEU A 98 13.64 -5.73 8.71
CA LEU A 98 14.94 -6.30 8.32
C LEU A 98 15.89 -5.24 7.75
N LEU A 99 15.41 -4.42 6.82
CA LEU A 99 16.24 -3.39 6.17
C LEU A 99 16.62 -2.26 7.12
N ALA A 100 15.73 -1.90 8.05
CA ALA A 100 15.98 -0.85 9.04
C ALA A 100 16.80 -1.36 10.25
N GLY A 101 17.13 -2.64 10.30
CA GLY A 101 17.87 -3.24 11.43
C GLY A 101 17.10 -3.19 12.74
N LEU A 102 15.78 -3.09 12.69
CA LEU A 102 14.91 -3.04 13.86
C LEU A 102 14.74 -4.45 14.43
N GLY A 103 14.79 -4.57 15.76
CA GLY A 103 14.59 -5.88 16.41
C GLY A 103 13.19 -6.46 16.15
N GLY A 104 13.08 -7.79 16.20
CA GLY A 104 11.82 -8.51 15.92
C GLY A 104 10.62 -8.06 16.76
N LYS A 105 10.84 -7.44 17.92
CA LYS A 105 9.77 -6.83 18.74
C LYS A 105 9.00 -5.73 17.99
N MET A 106 9.68 -5.01 17.08
CA MET A 106 9.04 -3.99 16.26
C MET A 106 8.05 -4.58 15.25
N LEU A 107 8.22 -5.83 14.84
CA LEU A 107 7.28 -6.51 13.97
C LEU A 107 5.89 -6.65 14.60
N VAL A 108 5.83 -6.83 15.93
CA VAL A 108 4.55 -6.93 16.66
C VAL A 108 3.78 -5.61 16.64
N VAL A 109 4.48 -4.49 16.61
CA VAL A 109 3.87 -3.15 16.55
C VAL A 109 3.59 -2.73 15.10
N LEU A 110 4.58 -2.87 14.23
CA LEU A 110 4.49 -2.42 12.84
C LEU A 110 3.66 -3.37 11.97
N GLY A 111 3.67 -4.68 12.26
CA GLY A 111 2.91 -5.68 11.51
C GLY A 111 1.43 -5.34 11.38
N PRO A 112 0.69 -5.18 12.49
CA PRO A 112 -0.72 -4.80 12.43
C PRO A 112 -0.97 -3.47 11.72
N VAL A 113 -0.12 -2.47 11.93
CA VAL A 113 -0.26 -1.15 11.29
C VAL A 113 -0.12 -1.28 9.77
N PHE A 114 0.90 -1.97 9.30
CA PHE A 114 1.13 -2.20 7.88
C PHE A 114 0.05 -3.10 7.26
N ALA A 115 -0.41 -4.12 8.00
CA ALA A 115 -1.48 -5.00 7.55
C ALA A 115 -2.80 -4.24 7.37
N LEU A 116 -3.19 -3.43 8.34
CA LEU A 116 -4.40 -2.61 8.27
C LEU A 116 -4.30 -1.54 7.18
N SER A 117 -3.16 -0.88 7.04
CA SER A 117 -2.92 0.09 5.98
C SER A 117 -2.99 -0.57 4.60
N GLY A 118 -2.35 -1.73 4.44
CA GLY A 118 -2.39 -2.50 3.20
C GLY A 118 -3.79 -2.99 2.85
N ALA A 119 -4.53 -3.50 3.83
CA ALA A 119 -5.92 -3.92 3.66
C ALA A 119 -6.83 -2.74 3.28
N GLY A 120 -6.68 -1.60 3.96
CA GLY A 120 -7.42 -0.38 3.69
C GLY A 120 -7.13 0.20 2.31
N CYS A 121 -5.86 0.26 1.91
CA CYS A 121 -5.47 0.71 0.57
C CYS A 121 -6.01 -0.21 -0.52
N ALA A 122 -5.94 -1.53 -0.32
CA ALA A 122 -6.46 -2.50 -1.26
C ALA A 122 -7.98 -2.38 -1.40
N ALA A 123 -8.72 -2.40 -0.29
CA ALA A 123 -10.17 -2.25 -0.28
C ALA A 123 -10.61 -0.91 -0.89
N GLY A 124 -9.92 0.19 -0.55
CA GLY A 124 -10.18 1.51 -1.11
C GLY A 124 -9.95 1.56 -2.62
N SER A 125 -8.87 0.98 -3.11
CA SER A 125 -8.58 0.91 -4.54
C SER A 125 -9.66 0.14 -5.32
N LEU A 126 -10.14 -0.97 -4.76
CA LEU A 126 -11.21 -1.76 -5.38
C LEU A 126 -12.56 -1.02 -5.33
N ALA A 127 -12.87 -0.33 -4.21
CA ALA A 127 -14.08 0.47 -4.09
C ALA A 127 -14.12 1.59 -5.12
N LEU A 128 -13.00 2.31 -5.30
CA LEU A 128 -12.88 3.35 -6.32
C LEU A 128 -13.03 2.80 -7.74
N ALA A 129 -12.43 1.63 -8.02
CA ALA A 129 -12.57 0.99 -9.33
C ALA A 129 -14.02 0.63 -9.63
N LYS A 130 -14.76 0.08 -8.66
CA LYS A 130 -16.19 -0.25 -8.82
C LYS A 130 -17.04 1.00 -9.03
N MET A 131 -16.80 2.07 -8.26
CA MET A 131 -17.52 3.35 -8.45
C MET A 131 -17.31 3.94 -9.85
N ALA A 132 -16.10 3.80 -10.40
CA ALA A 132 -15.80 4.27 -11.75
C ALA A 132 -16.52 3.46 -12.83
N GLU A 133 -16.77 2.17 -12.60
CA GLU A 133 -17.55 1.32 -13.52
C GLU A 133 -19.05 1.64 -13.45
N ASP A 134 -19.60 1.86 -12.25
CA ASP A 134 -21.01 2.15 -12.04
C ASP A 134 -21.40 3.57 -12.52
N GLY A 135 -20.44 4.49 -12.65
CA GLY A 135 -20.65 5.86 -13.10
C GLY A 135 -20.63 6.06 -14.63
N ASN A 136 -20.34 4.99 -15.38
CA ASN A 136 -20.38 4.98 -16.85
C ASN A 136 -21.58 4.20 -17.40
#